data_1ec503422e123e3136074c0f1e32be1d
#
_entry.id   1ec503422e123e3136074c0f1e32be1d
#
_cell.length_a   1.000
_cell.length_b   1.000
_cell.length_c   1.000
_cell.angle_alpha   90.00
_cell.angle_beta   90.00
_cell.angle_gamma   90.00
#
_symmetry.space_group_name_H-M   'P 1'
#
loop_
_entity.id
_entity.type
_entity.pdbx_description
1 polymer ?
#
loop_
_entity_poly.entity_id
_entity_poly.type
_entity_poly.pdbx_seq_one_letter_code
_entity_poly.pdbx_strand_id
1 'polypeptide(L)'
;KESESMKYSFGGRVRYSEIGENGLLTLPGVLNYFQDCSTFQSEEVGLGISVLKDWKRFWVLSAWQVIVERYPAMGEEIRTSTWAYGFRGFMGFRNFTMDTADGERLAYANTFWTYIHAENGFPVKLTERDTTAYGIEEKLDMDYAPRKILLPEETQPQESFTVQKHHLDTNHHVNNCQYVQMAMDYLPEDFCIHQMRAEYKQPVSYTHLTL
;
A
#
# COMPACT_ATOMS: atom_id res chain seq x y z
N LYS A 1 -21.53 -4.19 25.73
CA LYS A 1 -20.48 -4.98 25.03
C LYS A 1 -19.70 -3.97 24.23
N GLU A 2 -18.50 -3.61 24.66
CA GLU A 2 -17.55 -2.91 23.83
C GLU A 2 -17.33 -3.79 22.58
N SER A 3 -17.58 -3.24 21.40
CA SER A 3 -17.28 -3.88 20.15
C SER A 3 -15.76 -4.05 20.09
N GLU A 4 -15.30 -5.28 20.01
CA GLU A 4 -13.88 -5.58 19.85
C GLU A 4 -13.37 -4.88 18.57
N SER A 5 -12.33 -4.06 18.68
CA SER A 5 -11.81 -3.32 17.53
C SER A 5 -11.27 -4.28 16.48
N MET A 6 -11.66 -4.05 15.23
CA MET A 6 -11.21 -4.83 14.06
C MET A 6 -9.93 -4.24 13.44
N LYS A 7 -9.32 -3.24 14.10
CA LYS A 7 -8.03 -2.72 13.68
C LYS A 7 -6.94 -3.74 13.96
N TYR A 8 -6.13 -4.01 12.96
CA TYR A 8 -4.92 -4.79 13.10
C TYR A 8 -3.72 -3.88 13.30
N SER A 9 -2.80 -4.27 14.16
CA SER A 9 -1.57 -3.53 14.41
C SER A 9 -0.41 -4.48 14.67
N PHE A 10 0.77 -4.09 14.18
CA PHE A 10 2.01 -4.75 14.57
C PHE A 10 3.08 -3.71 14.90
N GLY A 11 3.98 -4.07 15.81
CA GLY A 11 5.13 -3.28 16.18
C GLY A 11 6.38 -3.68 15.41
N GLY A 12 7.27 -2.74 15.23
CA GLY A 12 8.57 -2.96 14.63
C GLY A 12 9.58 -1.92 15.07
N ARG A 13 10.80 -2.09 14.63
CA ARG A 13 11.89 -1.11 14.79
C ARG A 13 12.45 -0.85 13.41
N VAL A 14 12.65 0.41 13.05
CA VAL A 14 13.26 0.80 11.77
C VAL A 14 14.65 0.17 11.65
N ARG A 15 14.86 -0.61 10.60
CA ARG A 15 16.09 -1.40 10.40
C ARG A 15 17.07 -0.64 9.51
N TYR A 16 18.35 -0.98 9.63
CA TYR A 16 19.41 -0.43 8.77
C TYR A 16 19.13 -0.64 7.27
N SER A 17 18.56 -1.78 6.89
CA SER A 17 18.20 -2.10 5.49
C SER A 17 17.03 -1.28 4.92
N GLU A 18 16.35 -0.49 5.73
CA GLU A 18 15.13 0.24 5.36
C GLU A 18 15.35 1.76 5.25
N ILE A 19 16.56 2.23 5.62
CA ILE A 19 16.88 3.66 5.66
C ILE A 19 17.62 4.13 4.40
N GLY A 20 17.45 5.41 4.10
CA GLY A 20 18.24 6.12 3.09
C GLY A 20 19.56 6.66 3.64
N GLU A 21 20.32 7.39 2.83
CA GLU A 21 21.59 8.01 3.18
C GLU A 21 21.47 8.99 4.36
N ASN A 22 20.31 9.60 4.52
CA ASN A 22 19.99 10.50 5.63
C ASN A 22 19.70 9.79 6.96
N GLY A 23 19.77 8.45 7.01
CA GLY A 23 19.51 7.66 8.20
C GLY A 23 18.04 7.52 8.60
N LEU A 24 17.12 7.96 7.75
CA LEU A 24 15.68 7.90 7.96
C LEU A 24 15.05 6.78 7.13
N LEU A 25 13.93 6.23 7.64
CA LEU A 25 13.09 5.30 6.87
C LEU A 25 12.72 5.93 5.53
N THR A 26 12.84 5.18 4.45
CA THR A 26 12.47 5.67 3.12
C THR A 26 10.96 5.65 2.90
N LEU A 27 10.43 6.43 1.95
CA LEU A 27 9.02 6.32 1.55
C LEU A 27 8.65 4.90 1.08
N PRO A 28 9.45 4.21 0.25
CA PRO A 28 9.23 2.79 -0.05
C PRO A 28 9.18 1.92 1.21
N GLY A 29 9.98 2.21 2.23
CA GLY A 29 9.92 1.54 3.52
C GLY A 29 8.58 1.74 4.23
N VAL A 30 8.05 2.96 4.27
CA VAL A 30 6.70 3.25 4.82
C VAL A 30 5.63 2.43 4.08
N LEU A 31 5.68 2.40 2.74
CA LEU A 31 4.71 1.64 1.94
C LEU A 31 4.79 0.14 2.20
N ASN A 32 6.00 -0.41 2.37
CA ASN A 32 6.20 -1.82 2.71
C ASN A 32 5.59 -2.17 4.06
N TYR A 33 5.80 -1.34 5.09
CA TYR A 33 5.14 -1.53 6.39
C TYR A 33 3.61 -1.53 6.27
N PHE A 34 3.04 -0.65 5.46
CA PHE A 34 1.59 -0.62 5.23
C PHE A 34 1.11 -1.87 4.49
N GLN A 35 1.79 -2.30 3.44
CA GLN A 35 1.45 -3.53 2.71
C GLN A 35 1.57 -4.77 3.60
N ASP A 36 2.65 -4.89 4.36
CA ASP A 36 2.85 -5.98 5.31
C ASP A 36 1.72 -6.02 6.33
N CYS A 37 1.34 -4.87 6.90
CA CYS A 37 0.27 -4.75 7.87
C CYS A 37 -1.07 -5.29 7.33
N SER A 38 -1.44 -4.94 6.11
CA SER A 38 -2.67 -5.44 5.49
C SER A 38 -2.59 -6.92 5.14
N THR A 39 -1.43 -7.42 4.77
CA THR A 39 -1.21 -8.84 4.50
C THR A 39 -1.31 -9.65 5.79
N PHE A 40 -0.68 -9.19 6.87
CA PHE A 40 -0.77 -9.84 8.18
C PHE A 40 -2.21 -9.86 8.70
N GLN A 41 -2.96 -8.77 8.58
CA GLN A 41 -4.38 -8.78 8.93
C GLN A 41 -5.14 -9.84 8.13
N SER A 42 -4.91 -9.92 6.82
CA SER A 42 -5.58 -10.90 5.97
C SER A 42 -5.29 -12.35 6.39
N GLU A 43 -4.03 -12.66 6.75
CA GLU A 43 -3.67 -13.98 7.29
C GLU A 43 -4.37 -14.26 8.62
N GLU A 44 -4.38 -13.28 9.53
CA GLU A 44 -4.99 -13.45 10.87
C GLU A 44 -6.50 -13.66 10.80
N VAL A 45 -7.19 -12.98 9.90
CA VAL A 45 -8.65 -13.17 9.72
C VAL A 45 -9.03 -14.37 8.84
N GLY A 46 -8.04 -15.17 8.42
CA GLY A 46 -8.26 -16.38 7.61
C GLY A 46 -8.55 -16.11 6.14
N LEU A 47 -8.21 -14.93 5.63
CA LEU A 47 -8.33 -14.52 4.23
C LEU A 47 -6.95 -14.24 3.61
N GLY A 48 -5.96 -15.00 4.03
CA GLY A 48 -4.58 -14.84 3.60
C GLY A 48 -4.32 -15.32 2.16
N ILE A 49 -3.07 -15.19 1.75
CA ILE A 49 -2.63 -15.43 0.36
C ILE A 49 -3.01 -16.83 -0.12
N SER A 50 -2.81 -17.87 0.69
CA SER A 50 -3.11 -19.25 0.30
C SER A 50 -4.61 -19.49 0.07
N VAL A 51 -5.45 -18.97 0.97
CA VAL A 51 -6.91 -19.10 0.89
C VAL A 51 -7.45 -18.38 -0.35
N LEU A 52 -7.00 -17.15 -0.57
CA LEU A 52 -7.41 -16.38 -1.74
C LEU A 52 -6.94 -17.05 -3.05
N LYS A 53 -5.75 -17.64 -3.05
CA LYS A 53 -5.23 -18.40 -4.19
C LYS A 53 -6.10 -19.61 -4.51
N ASP A 54 -6.53 -20.38 -3.50
CA ASP A 54 -7.42 -21.52 -3.68
C ASP A 54 -8.79 -21.10 -4.23
N TRP A 55 -9.26 -19.90 -3.84
CA TRP A 55 -10.48 -19.32 -4.39
C TRP A 55 -10.29 -18.69 -5.77
N LYS A 56 -9.05 -18.65 -6.29
CA LYS A 56 -8.67 -17.93 -7.52
C LYS A 56 -9.04 -16.45 -7.45
N ARG A 57 -8.73 -15.82 -6.33
CA ARG A 57 -9.00 -14.41 -6.04
C ARG A 57 -7.76 -13.75 -5.50
N PHE A 58 -7.67 -12.45 -5.68
CA PHE A 58 -6.72 -11.61 -4.97
C PHE A 58 -7.14 -10.13 -4.97
N TRP A 59 -6.60 -9.41 -4.01
CA TRP A 59 -6.74 -7.97 -3.92
C TRP A 59 -5.63 -7.29 -4.71
N VAL A 60 -6.01 -6.33 -5.56
CA VAL A 60 -5.08 -5.44 -6.27
C VAL A 60 -5.18 -4.05 -5.68
N LEU A 61 -4.08 -3.50 -5.26
CA LEU A 61 -4.01 -2.10 -4.87
C LEU A 61 -4.22 -1.23 -6.11
N SER A 62 -5.26 -0.39 -6.07
CA SER A 62 -5.62 0.47 -7.19
C SER A 62 -5.14 1.90 -7.02
N ALA A 63 -5.05 2.38 -5.80
CA ALA A 63 -4.55 3.72 -5.53
C ALA A 63 -4.05 3.88 -4.09
N TRP A 64 -3.03 4.74 -3.95
CA TRP A 64 -2.51 5.28 -2.71
C TRP A 64 -2.78 6.77 -2.61
N GLN A 65 -3.08 7.20 -1.39
CA GLN A 65 -2.82 8.55 -0.90
C GLN A 65 -2.08 8.39 0.42
N VAL A 66 -0.83 8.81 0.47
CA VAL A 66 0.05 8.67 1.63
C VAL A 66 0.52 10.04 2.07
N ILE A 67 0.39 10.31 3.36
CA ILE A 67 0.93 11.51 4.00
C ILE A 67 2.00 11.07 4.99
N VAL A 68 3.15 11.72 4.97
CA VAL A 68 4.25 11.50 5.91
C VAL A 68 4.51 12.80 6.66
N GLU A 69 4.17 12.81 7.93
CA GLU A 69 4.43 13.95 8.83
C GLU A 69 5.90 14.01 9.20
N ARG A 70 6.49 12.86 9.51
CA ARG A 70 7.91 12.70 9.83
C ARG A 70 8.38 11.30 9.49
N TYR A 71 9.54 11.21 8.87
CA TYR A 71 10.21 9.93 8.64
C TYR A 71 10.95 9.50 9.91
N PRO A 72 10.69 8.30 10.48
CA PRO A 72 11.38 7.81 11.65
C PRO A 72 12.85 7.47 11.35
N ALA A 73 13.70 7.66 12.34
CA ALA A 73 15.12 7.35 12.26
C ALA A 73 15.39 5.84 12.45
N MET A 74 16.57 5.40 12.03
CA MET A 74 17.06 4.05 12.30
C MET A 74 16.97 3.72 13.79
N GLY A 75 16.44 2.55 14.11
CA GLY A 75 16.30 2.05 15.48
C GLY A 75 15.08 2.57 16.23
N GLU A 76 14.36 3.53 15.69
CA GLU A 76 13.12 4.05 16.28
C GLU A 76 12.03 2.97 16.30
N GLU A 77 11.33 2.84 17.42
CA GLU A 77 10.21 1.91 17.55
C GLU A 77 8.95 2.52 16.95
N ILE A 78 8.30 1.73 16.11
CA ILE A 78 7.10 2.14 15.37
C ILE A 78 5.99 1.10 15.53
N ARG A 79 4.75 1.57 15.44
CA ARG A 79 3.55 0.75 15.36
C ARG A 79 2.80 1.08 14.07
N THR A 80 2.59 0.06 13.25
CA THR A 80 1.81 0.18 12.02
C THR A 80 0.44 -0.44 12.24
N SER A 81 -0.61 0.27 11.83
CA SER A 81 -2.00 -0.18 12.00
C SER A 81 -2.77 -0.06 10.70
N THR A 82 -3.78 -0.92 10.54
CA THR A 82 -4.67 -0.91 9.38
C THR A 82 -6.07 -1.39 9.72
N TRP A 83 -7.05 -0.92 8.96
CA TRP A 83 -8.45 -1.36 9.03
C TRP A 83 -9.19 -1.06 7.73
N ALA A 84 -10.20 -1.87 7.42
CA ALA A 84 -11.16 -1.57 6.39
C ALA A 84 -12.19 -0.57 6.93
N TYR A 85 -12.52 0.46 6.14
CA TYR A 85 -13.58 1.39 6.49
C TYR A 85 -14.80 1.29 5.54
N GLY A 86 -14.75 0.38 4.58
CA GLY A 86 -15.89 0.12 3.70
C GLY A 86 -15.58 -0.82 2.55
N PHE A 87 -16.66 -1.37 2.00
CA PHE A 87 -16.62 -2.19 0.80
C PHE A 87 -17.79 -1.78 -0.12
N ARG A 88 -17.57 -1.74 -1.42
CA ARG A 88 -18.61 -1.44 -2.40
C ARG A 88 -18.38 -2.11 -3.75
N GLY A 89 -19.31 -2.98 -4.17
CA GLY A 89 -19.21 -3.69 -5.44
C GLY A 89 -18.05 -4.68 -5.44
N PHE A 90 -16.98 -4.35 -6.12
CA PHE A 90 -15.73 -5.12 -6.16
C PHE A 90 -14.55 -4.37 -5.47
N MET A 91 -14.85 -3.30 -4.75
CA MET A 91 -13.84 -2.44 -4.16
C MET A 91 -13.83 -2.52 -2.63
N GLY A 92 -12.64 -2.51 -2.06
CA GLY A 92 -12.37 -2.31 -0.64
C GLY A 92 -11.64 -0.99 -0.39
N PHE A 93 -11.97 -0.37 0.74
CA PHE A 93 -11.40 0.90 1.19
C PHE A 93 -10.72 0.69 2.53
N ARG A 94 -9.47 1.14 2.66
CA ARG A 94 -8.63 0.83 3.81
C ARG A 94 -7.79 2.02 4.21
N ASN A 95 -7.71 2.27 5.52
CA ASN A 95 -6.77 3.21 6.10
C ASN A 95 -5.57 2.50 6.74
N PHE A 96 -4.48 3.24 6.82
CA PHE A 96 -3.26 2.86 7.50
C PHE A 96 -2.76 4.00 8.36
N THR A 97 -2.08 3.67 9.45
CA THR A 97 -1.31 4.61 10.26
C THR A 97 0.03 4.01 10.65
N MET A 98 1.02 4.88 10.81
CA MET A 98 2.29 4.56 11.43
C MET A 98 2.50 5.57 12.55
N ASP A 99 2.71 5.08 13.76
CA ASP A 99 2.86 5.91 14.95
C ASP A 99 4.12 5.49 15.72
N THR A 100 4.69 6.41 16.52
CA THR A 100 5.72 6.06 17.50
C THR A 100 5.13 5.25 18.65
N ALA A 101 5.98 4.69 19.50
CA ALA A 101 5.55 4.02 20.73
C ALA A 101 4.75 4.96 21.66
N ASP A 102 5.06 6.25 21.65
CA ASP A 102 4.39 7.28 22.46
C ASP A 102 3.12 7.85 21.79
N GLY A 103 2.78 7.39 20.58
CA GLY A 103 1.56 7.77 19.88
C GLY A 103 1.68 9.00 18.97
N GLU A 104 2.88 9.49 18.67
CA GLU A 104 3.10 10.51 17.64
C GLU A 104 2.77 9.92 16.27
N ARG A 105 1.92 10.58 15.47
CA ARG A 105 1.63 10.19 14.11
C ARG A 105 2.82 10.48 13.20
N LEU A 106 3.38 9.43 12.58
CA LEU A 106 4.48 9.52 11.62
C LEU A 106 4.00 9.56 10.18
N ALA A 107 3.07 8.69 9.84
CA ALA A 107 2.49 8.61 8.52
C ALA A 107 1.08 8.02 8.55
N TYR A 108 0.29 8.30 7.52
CA TYR A 108 -1.03 7.71 7.36
C TYR A 108 -1.42 7.64 5.90
N ALA A 109 -2.38 6.77 5.59
CA ALA A 109 -2.77 6.56 4.21
C ALA A 109 -4.25 6.20 4.04
N ASN A 110 -4.75 6.55 2.87
CA ASN A 110 -5.97 6.01 2.29
C ASN A 110 -5.63 5.16 1.08
N THR A 111 -6.30 4.03 0.93
CA THR A 111 -6.08 3.10 -0.18
C THR A 111 -7.40 2.60 -0.77
N PHE A 112 -7.34 2.33 -2.07
CA PHE A 112 -8.41 1.68 -2.83
C PHE A 112 -7.89 0.36 -3.36
N TRP A 113 -8.67 -0.70 -3.11
CA TRP A 113 -8.35 -2.06 -3.53
C TRP A 113 -9.43 -2.59 -4.45
N THR A 114 -9.04 -3.34 -5.46
CA THR A 114 -9.96 -4.03 -6.37
C THR A 114 -9.83 -5.52 -6.18
N TYR A 115 -10.96 -6.21 -5.98
CA TYR A 115 -11.03 -7.66 -5.86
C TYR A 115 -11.20 -8.27 -7.23
N ILE A 116 -10.26 -9.12 -7.66
CA ILE A 116 -10.22 -9.66 -9.01
C ILE A 116 -10.13 -11.18 -9.05
N HIS A 117 -10.52 -11.75 -10.17
CA HIS A 117 -10.34 -13.16 -10.49
C HIS A 117 -8.92 -13.39 -11.00
N ALA A 118 -8.20 -14.38 -10.43
CA ALA A 118 -6.78 -14.61 -10.72
C ALA A 118 -6.49 -15.03 -12.16
N GLU A 119 -7.43 -15.74 -12.82
CA GLU A 119 -7.19 -16.29 -14.16
C GLU A 119 -7.47 -15.28 -15.28
N ASN A 120 -8.48 -14.41 -15.10
CA ASN A 120 -8.91 -13.51 -16.16
C ASN A 120 -8.69 -12.01 -15.85
N GLY A 121 -8.29 -11.69 -14.61
CA GLY A 121 -8.01 -10.32 -14.17
C GLY A 121 -9.24 -9.41 -14.05
N PHE A 122 -10.46 -9.93 -14.24
CA PHE A 122 -11.67 -9.12 -14.12
C PHE A 122 -12.10 -8.90 -12.67
N PRO A 123 -12.67 -7.71 -12.36
CA PRO A 123 -13.25 -7.44 -11.06
C PRO A 123 -14.36 -8.43 -10.70
N VAL A 124 -14.41 -8.86 -9.46
CA VAL A 124 -15.40 -9.79 -8.90
C VAL A 124 -16.17 -9.09 -7.80
N LYS A 125 -17.50 -9.16 -7.88
CA LYS A 125 -18.37 -8.60 -6.85
C LYS A 125 -18.11 -9.31 -5.52
N LEU A 126 -17.88 -8.50 -4.49
CA LEU A 126 -17.68 -8.96 -3.12
C LEU A 126 -18.94 -9.57 -2.54
N THR A 127 -18.76 -10.59 -1.72
CA THR A 127 -19.80 -11.24 -0.93
C THR A 127 -19.46 -11.11 0.57
N GLU A 128 -20.37 -11.51 1.44
CA GLU A 128 -20.13 -11.54 2.89
C GLU A 128 -18.92 -12.40 3.24
N ARG A 129 -18.71 -13.51 2.53
CA ARG A 129 -17.54 -14.38 2.72
C ARG A 129 -16.22 -13.62 2.56
N ASP A 130 -16.18 -12.64 1.64
CA ASP A 130 -14.97 -11.92 1.27
C ASP A 130 -14.68 -10.74 2.23
N THR A 131 -15.66 -10.30 3.02
CA THR A 131 -15.59 -9.03 3.74
C THR A 131 -15.84 -9.12 5.24
N THR A 132 -16.70 -10.04 5.70
CA THR A 132 -17.16 -10.08 7.10
C THR A 132 -16.01 -10.21 8.10
N ALA A 133 -15.00 -11.01 7.79
CA ALA A 133 -13.87 -11.24 8.68
C ALA A 133 -12.99 -9.99 8.90
N TYR A 134 -12.95 -9.07 7.94
CA TYR A 134 -12.22 -7.80 8.12
C TYR A 134 -12.94 -6.82 9.05
N GLY A 135 -14.27 -6.90 9.15
CA GLY A 135 -15.09 -5.89 9.80
C GLY A 135 -15.01 -4.53 9.11
N ILE A 136 -15.66 -3.54 9.70
CA ILE A 136 -15.61 -2.15 9.26
C ILE A 136 -15.40 -1.27 10.48
N GLU A 137 -14.38 -0.43 10.43
CA GLU A 137 -14.07 0.58 11.43
C GLU A 137 -14.37 1.99 10.90
N GLU A 138 -14.35 2.95 11.79
CA GLU A 138 -14.52 4.34 11.42
C GLU A 138 -13.38 4.80 10.49
N LYS A 139 -13.75 5.54 9.47
CA LYS A 139 -12.83 6.16 8.52
C LYS A 139 -11.90 7.13 9.24
N LEU A 140 -10.61 7.09 8.90
CA LEU A 140 -9.62 8.03 9.45
C LEU A 140 -10.01 9.47 9.12
N ASP A 141 -9.89 10.36 10.08
CA ASP A 141 -10.04 11.82 9.85
C ASP A 141 -8.81 12.34 9.10
N MET A 142 -8.98 12.61 7.81
CA MET A 142 -7.97 13.12 6.89
C MET A 142 -8.61 13.76 5.65
N ASP A 143 -7.87 14.58 4.94
CA ASP A 143 -8.29 15.09 3.63
C ASP A 143 -8.19 14.01 2.57
N TYR A 144 -9.34 13.52 2.10
CA TYR A 144 -9.40 12.46 1.09
C TYR A 144 -9.34 13.01 -0.32
N ALA A 145 -8.25 12.75 -1.03
CA ALA A 145 -8.13 13.08 -2.44
C ALA A 145 -8.98 12.13 -3.32
N PRO A 146 -9.49 12.61 -4.46
CA PRO A 146 -10.13 11.74 -5.45
C PRO A 146 -9.17 10.62 -5.89
N ARG A 147 -9.68 9.40 -6.11
CA ARG A 147 -8.85 8.28 -6.58
C ARG A 147 -8.12 8.61 -7.89
N LYS A 148 -8.85 9.21 -8.84
CA LYS A 148 -8.30 9.54 -10.15
C LYS A 148 -7.28 10.67 -10.05
N ILE A 149 -6.12 10.45 -10.66
CA ILE A 149 -5.07 11.45 -10.83
C ILE A 149 -5.18 12.01 -12.25
N LEU A 150 -5.28 13.34 -12.36
CA LEU A 150 -5.23 14.01 -13.66
C LEU A 150 -3.79 14.07 -14.11
N LEU A 151 -3.55 13.61 -15.34
CA LEU A 151 -2.24 13.72 -15.97
C LEU A 151 -2.00 15.16 -16.41
N PRO A 152 -0.75 15.66 -16.34
CA PRO A 152 -0.39 16.95 -16.92
C PRO A 152 -0.59 16.93 -18.44
N GLU A 153 -0.84 18.10 -19.02
CA GLU A 153 -1.03 18.23 -20.47
C GLU A 153 0.28 17.96 -21.24
N GLU A 154 1.42 18.32 -20.65
CA GLU A 154 2.74 18.10 -21.21
C GLU A 154 3.54 17.12 -20.34
N THR A 155 4.16 16.14 -20.97
CA THR A 155 5.07 15.19 -20.35
C THR A 155 6.32 15.04 -21.17
N GLN A 156 7.44 14.75 -20.50
CA GLN A 156 8.71 14.44 -21.16
C GLN A 156 9.02 12.95 -20.92
N PRO A 157 9.18 12.16 -22.00
CA PRO A 157 9.57 10.77 -21.84
C PRO A 157 10.99 10.67 -21.27
N GLN A 158 11.19 9.73 -20.37
CA GLN A 158 12.50 9.39 -19.82
C GLN A 158 13.05 8.14 -20.50
N GLU A 159 14.31 7.79 -20.23
CA GLU A 159 14.91 6.58 -20.74
C GLU A 159 14.15 5.34 -20.24
N SER A 160 13.91 4.39 -21.15
CA SER A 160 13.28 3.12 -20.81
C SER A 160 14.24 2.25 -20.01
N PHE A 161 13.73 1.52 -19.03
CA PHE A 161 14.50 0.52 -18.31
C PHE A 161 13.79 -0.85 -18.32
N THR A 162 14.56 -1.91 -18.11
CA THR A 162 14.03 -3.27 -18.10
C THR A 162 13.63 -3.70 -16.70
N VAL A 163 12.42 -4.23 -16.56
CA VAL A 163 11.97 -4.84 -15.29
C VAL A 163 12.87 -6.03 -14.94
N GLN A 164 13.41 -6.01 -13.72
CA GLN A 164 14.28 -7.04 -13.18
C GLN A 164 13.47 -8.00 -12.29
N LYS A 165 14.03 -9.20 -12.04
CA LYS A 165 13.38 -10.23 -11.21
C LYS A 165 13.02 -9.75 -9.81
N HIS A 166 13.89 -8.94 -9.20
CA HIS A 166 13.68 -8.42 -7.85
C HIS A 166 12.60 -7.34 -7.74
N HIS A 167 12.12 -6.82 -8.87
CA HIS A 167 10.98 -5.91 -8.90
C HIS A 167 9.63 -6.63 -8.74
N LEU A 168 9.60 -7.96 -8.94
CA LEU A 168 8.36 -8.73 -9.03
C LEU A 168 7.89 -9.22 -7.65
N ASP A 169 6.57 -9.20 -7.47
CA ASP A 169 5.87 -9.80 -6.35
C ASP A 169 5.54 -11.30 -6.58
N THR A 170 4.80 -11.90 -5.66
CA THR A 170 4.36 -13.30 -5.73
C THR A 170 3.39 -13.60 -6.87
N ASN A 171 2.82 -12.57 -7.50
CA ASN A 171 1.94 -12.68 -8.66
C ASN A 171 2.68 -12.45 -9.99
N HIS A 172 4.01 -12.35 -9.95
CA HIS A 172 4.88 -12.03 -11.09
C HIS A 172 4.59 -10.67 -11.74
N HIS A 173 4.04 -9.74 -10.96
CA HIS A 173 3.87 -8.34 -11.35
C HIS A 173 4.86 -7.46 -10.60
N VAL A 174 5.18 -6.30 -11.19
CA VAL A 174 5.99 -5.30 -10.50
C VAL A 174 5.28 -4.89 -9.21
N ASN A 175 5.97 -5.05 -8.08
CA ASN A 175 5.43 -4.68 -6.77
C ASN A 175 5.10 -3.18 -6.75
N ASN A 176 3.98 -2.83 -6.12
CA ASN A 176 3.48 -1.45 -6.06
C ASN A 176 4.52 -0.44 -5.55
N CYS A 177 5.32 -0.85 -4.56
CA CYS A 177 6.37 -0.03 -3.99
C CYS A 177 7.52 0.22 -4.98
N GLN A 178 7.80 -0.71 -5.88
CA GLN A 178 8.87 -0.58 -6.88
C GLN A 178 8.58 0.55 -7.87
N TYR A 179 7.32 0.78 -8.26
CA TYR A 179 6.98 1.93 -9.10
C TYR A 179 7.31 3.25 -8.42
N VAL A 180 7.06 3.35 -7.12
CA VAL A 180 7.39 4.55 -6.33
C VAL A 180 8.90 4.72 -6.23
N GLN A 181 9.63 3.62 -5.96
CA GLN A 181 11.10 3.64 -5.92
C GLN A 181 11.69 4.14 -7.24
N MET A 182 11.23 3.60 -8.36
CA MET A 182 11.67 4.00 -9.70
C MET A 182 11.36 5.47 -9.99
N ALA A 183 10.17 5.94 -9.61
CA ALA A 183 9.80 7.35 -9.81
C ALA A 183 10.65 8.30 -8.97
N MET A 184 11.07 7.88 -7.77
CA MET A 184 11.91 8.69 -6.90
C MET A 184 13.30 8.93 -7.48
N ASP A 185 13.83 8.04 -8.32
CA ASP A 185 15.12 8.21 -9.00
C ASP A 185 15.17 9.44 -9.94
N TYR A 186 14.00 9.99 -10.30
CA TYR A 186 13.86 11.19 -11.13
C TYR A 186 13.61 12.48 -10.33
N LEU A 187 13.54 12.39 -9.00
CA LEU A 187 13.37 13.56 -8.14
C LEU A 187 14.74 14.13 -7.76
N PRO A 188 14.82 15.45 -7.44
CA PRO A 188 16.03 16.02 -6.87
C PRO A 188 16.49 15.31 -5.60
N GLU A 189 17.80 15.21 -5.35
CA GLU A 189 18.38 14.48 -4.22
C GLU A 189 17.88 14.97 -2.85
N ASP A 190 17.60 16.25 -2.72
CA ASP A 190 17.13 16.89 -1.49
C ASP A 190 15.59 16.97 -1.40
N PHE A 191 14.87 16.35 -2.32
CA PHE A 191 13.42 16.40 -2.35
C PHE A 191 12.79 15.50 -1.26
N CYS A 192 12.19 16.12 -0.25
CA CYS A 192 11.48 15.41 0.81
C CYS A 192 10.00 15.26 0.46
N ILE A 193 9.52 14.03 0.34
CA ILE A 193 8.12 13.74 0.01
C ILE A 193 7.29 13.70 1.29
N HIS A 194 6.38 14.68 1.47
CA HIS A 194 5.39 14.69 2.55
C HIS A 194 4.01 14.18 2.12
N GLN A 195 3.74 14.18 0.82
CA GLN A 195 2.51 13.61 0.27
C GLN A 195 2.83 12.90 -1.05
N MET A 196 2.30 11.69 -1.17
CA MET A 196 2.38 10.90 -2.40
C MET A 196 0.99 10.38 -2.77
N ARG A 197 0.68 10.44 -4.07
CA ARG A 197 -0.48 9.78 -4.65
C ARG A 197 -0.03 8.91 -5.81
N ALA A 198 -0.55 7.70 -5.86
CA ALA A 198 -0.34 6.80 -6.99
C ALA A 198 -1.66 6.16 -7.41
N GLU A 199 -1.88 6.01 -8.71
CA GLU A 199 -2.99 5.28 -9.29
C GLU A 199 -2.45 4.20 -10.23
N TYR A 200 -2.75 2.93 -9.92
CA TYR A 200 -2.33 1.78 -10.72
C TYR A 200 -3.46 1.37 -11.65
N LYS A 201 -3.23 1.43 -12.96
CA LYS A 201 -4.25 1.15 -13.98
C LYS A 201 -4.12 -0.23 -14.59
N GLN A 202 -2.89 -0.69 -14.79
CA GLN A 202 -2.60 -2.01 -15.36
C GLN A 202 -1.37 -2.62 -14.68
N PRO A 203 -1.40 -3.94 -14.40
CA PRO A 203 -0.21 -4.62 -13.91
C PRO A 203 0.84 -4.72 -15.02
N VAL A 204 2.10 -4.52 -14.63
CA VAL A 204 3.24 -4.77 -15.52
C VAL A 204 3.93 -6.04 -15.07
N SER A 205 4.07 -6.98 -15.99
CA SER A 205 4.86 -8.18 -15.83
C SER A 205 6.23 -8.01 -16.52
N TYR A 206 6.94 -9.08 -16.75
CA TYR A 206 8.30 -9.16 -17.29
C TYR A 206 8.59 -8.38 -18.61
N THR A 207 7.79 -7.41 -18.98
CA THR A 207 7.93 -6.61 -20.18
C THR A 207 8.45 -5.22 -19.87
N HIS A 208 8.92 -4.52 -20.91
CA HIS A 208 9.51 -3.18 -20.80
C HIS A 208 8.53 -2.19 -20.18
N LEU A 209 8.99 -1.48 -19.15
CA LEU A 209 8.28 -0.33 -18.58
C LEU A 209 8.86 0.92 -19.23
N THR A 210 8.00 1.70 -19.88
CA THR A 210 8.29 3.08 -20.25
C THR A 210 7.55 3.97 -19.27
N LEU A 211 8.28 4.75 -18.51
CA LEU A 211 7.72 5.77 -17.61
C LEU A 211 7.37 7.03 -18.39
#